data_c0d929b6e2106f271172645265775da7
#
_entry.id   c0d929b6e2106f271172645265775da7
#
_cell.length_a   1.000
_cell.length_b   1.000
_cell.length_c   1.000
_cell.angle_alpha   90.00
_cell.angle_beta   90.00
_cell.angle_gamma   90.00
#
_symmetry.space_group_name_H-M   'P 1'
#
loop_
_entity.id
_entity.type
_entity.pdbx_description
1 polymer ?
#
loop_
_entity_poly.entity_id
_entity_poly.type
_entity_poly.pdbx_seq_one_letter_code
_entity_poly.pdbx_strand_id
1 'polypeptide(L)'
;MAFGFWPSLYSGAAGPIDPLRAIHGALAATWMALLVLQSWLIGHGYWRQHRFFGRASRYVTALLIASSFLVVRDMLGPQSHFGRDLRLTLAWLDLWSLVLFSGLYIAAIAYRRTLSVHARFMASTVFVVLPPALGRIYGMNIPALGGLKGALPPTYLTVEFCLAALIVWDAMHRRFFAPFPITFCALGAMALTMFAAPHWPIYVAFAQLLGLPPA
;
A
#
# COMPACT_ATOMS: atom_id res chain seq x y z
N MET A 1 -8.11 -7.78 4.54
CA MET A 1 -8.38 -6.35 4.70
C MET A 1 -9.53 -6.05 5.66
N ALA A 2 -10.70 -6.71 5.58
CA ALA A 2 -11.82 -6.45 6.49
C ALA A 2 -11.42 -6.50 7.99
N PHE A 3 -10.66 -7.50 8.42
CA PHE A 3 -10.24 -7.65 9.81
C PHE A 3 -9.33 -6.52 10.34
N GLY A 4 -8.50 -5.89 9.50
CA GLY A 4 -7.63 -4.78 9.92
C GLY A 4 -8.36 -3.45 10.12
N PHE A 5 -9.56 -3.31 9.51
CA PHE A 5 -10.39 -2.12 9.65
C PHE A 5 -11.62 -2.34 10.55
N TRP A 6 -11.93 -3.60 10.89
CA TRP A 6 -13.10 -3.97 11.66
C TRP A 6 -13.25 -3.22 12.99
N PRO A 7 -12.20 -3.10 13.83
CA PRO A 7 -12.35 -2.40 15.09
C PRO A 7 -12.62 -0.90 14.95
N SER A 8 -12.00 -0.25 13.95
CA SER A 8 -12.19 1.19 13.69
C SER A 8 -13.52 1.50 13.01
N LEU A 9 -14.12 0.54 12.29
CA LEU A 9 -15.37 0.72 11.57
C LEU A 9 -16.62 0.30 12.38
N TYR A 10 -16.48 -0.65 13.33
CA TYR A 10 -17.64 -1.31 13.94
C TYR A 10 -17.64 -1.34 15.47
N SER A 11 -16.52 -1.04 16.14
CA SER A 11 -16.46 -1.15 17.61
C SER A 11 -17.05 0.03 18.38
N GLY A 12 -17.48 1.10 17.71
CA GLY A 12 -17.98 2.31 18.37
C GLY A 12 -16.96 3.04 19.28
N ALA A 13 -15.79 2.44 19.52
CA ALA A 13 -14.75 2.97 20.38
C ALA A 13 -13.88 4.06 19.70
N ALA A 14 -13.91 4.12 18.39
CA ALA A 14 -13.24 5.16 17.63
C ALA A 14 -14.30 6.13 17.11
N GLY A 15 -14.61 7.20 17.77
CA GLY A 15 -15.48 8.31 17.33
C GLY A 15 -16.13 8.25 15.91
N PRO A 16 -16.72 9.29 15.39
CA PRO A 16 -17.34 9.26 14.07
C PRO A 16 -16.30 8.87 13.00
N ILE A 17 -16.66 7.93 12.14
CA ILE A 17 -15.81 7.46 11.05
C ILE A 17 -15.46 8.64 10.14
N ASP A 18 -14.17 8.93 9.99
CA ASP A 18 -13.72 9.94 9.02
C ASP A 18 -14.08 9.50 7.60
N PRO A 19 -14.93 10.26 6.88
CA PRO A 19 -15.39 9.89 5.54
C PRO A 19 -14.23 9.70 4.54
N LEU A 20 -13.18 10.51 4.63
CA LEU A 20 -12.03 10.42 3.73
C LEU A 20 -11.30 9.08 3.88
N ARG A 21 -11.03 8.66 5.13
CA ARG A 21 -10.37 7.37 5.42
C ARG A 21 -11.26 6.19 5.07
N ALA A 22 -12.59 6.33 5.28
CA ALA A 22 -13.55 5.29 4.89
C ALA A 22 -13.60 5.09 3.36
N ILE A 23 -13.66 6.18 2.59
CA ILE A 23 -13.64 6.15 1.12
C ILE A 23 -12.31 5.56 0.63
N HIS A 24 -11.18 6.01 1.16
CA HIS A 24 -9.88 5.47 0.80
C HIS A 24 -9.76 3.96 1.09
N GLY A 25 -10.20 3.52 2.26
CA GLY A 25 -10.22 2.10 2.62
C GLY A 25 -11.13 1.26 1.73
N ALA A 26 -12.29 1.78 1.35
CA ALA A 26 -13.21 1.15 0.41
C ALA A 26 -12.59 1.02 -1.00
N LEU A 27 -11.90 2.05 -1.47
CA LEU A 27 -11.18 2.03 -2.76
C LEU A 27 -10.03 1.01 -2.74
N ALA A 28 -9.26 0.94 -1.64
CA ALA A 28 -8.21 -0.05 -1.47
C ALA A 28 -8.76 -1.49 -1.44
N ALA A 29 -9.87 -1.72 -0.74
CA ALA A 29 -10.55 -3.00 -0.73
C ALA A 29 -11.11 -3.37 -2.12
N THR A 30 -11.68 -2.40 -2.83
CA THR A 30 -12.17 -2.57 -4.21
C THR A 30 -11.01 -2.93 -5.14
N TRP A 31 -9.84 -2.29 -4.99
CA TRP A 31 -8.65 -2.64 -5.77
C TRP A 31 -8.23 -4.10 -5.54
N MET A 32 -8.15 -4.53 -4.28
CA MET A 32 -7.80 -5.92 -3.95
C MET A 32 -8.82 -6.92 -4.49
N ALA A 33 -10.12 -6.61 -4.39
CA ALA A 33 -11.18 -7.44 -4.94
C ALA A 33 -11.10 -7.53 -6.48
N LEU A 34 -10.79 -6.41 -7.15
CA LEU A 34 -10.56 -6.39 -8.60
C LEU A 34 -9.40 -7.29 -9.02
N LEU A 35 -8.29 -7.29 -8.29
CA LEU A 35 -7.15 -8.16 -8.62
C LEU A 35 -7.52 -9.64 -8.51
N VAL A 36 -8.27 -10.03 -7.47
CA VAL A 36 -8.79 -11.40 -7.31
C VAL A 36 -9.74 -11.76 -8.45
N LEU A 37 -10.71 -10.89 -8.74
CA LEU A 37 -11.66 -11.06 -9.83
C LEU A 37 -10.95 -11.18 -11.18
N GLN A 38 -9.98 -10.34 -11.46
CA GLN A 38 -9.22 -10.35 -12.70
C GLN A 38 -8.43 -11.64 -12.89
N SER A 39 -7.82 -12.15 -11.82
CA SER A 39 -7.11 -13.44 -11.85
C SER A 39 -8.08 -14.61 -12.11
N TRP A 40 -9.24 -14.58 -11.46
CA TRP A 40 -10.28 -15.57 -11.65
C TRP A 40 -10.84 -15.57 -13.08
N LEU A 41 -11.14 -14.38 -13.63
CA LEU A 41 -11.65 -14.22 -14.99
C LEU A 41 -10.68 -14.79 -16.04
N ILE A 42 -9.39 -14.55 -15.89
CA ILE A 42 -8.36 -15.11 -16.78
C ILE A 42 -8.29 -16.63 -16.65
N GLY A 43 -8.29 -17.16 -15.42
CA GLY A 43 -8.25 -18.61 -15.17
C GLY A 43 -9.42 -19.37 -15.78
N HIS A 44 -10.58 -18.71 -15.98
CA HIS A 44 -11.79 -19.31 -16.59
C HIS A 44 -12.01 -18.90 -18.06
N GLY A 45 -11.05 -18.23 -18.69
CA GLY A 45 -11.14 -17.83 -20.09
C GLY A 45 -12.09 -16.68 -20.39
N TYR A 46 -12.55 -15.93 -19.38
CA TYR A 46 -13.46 -14.79 -19.54
C TYR A 46 -12.72 -13.52 -19.99
N TRP A 47 -12.02 -13.57 -21.11
CA TRP A 47 -11.16 -12.50 -21.64
C TRP A 47 -11.90 -11.16 -21.89
N ARG A 48 -13.17 -11.23 -22.29
CA ARG A 48 -14.00 -10.05 -22.57
C ARG A 48 -14.28 -9.26 -21.28
N GLN A 49 -14.66 -9.96 -20.23
CA GLN A 49 -14.93 -9.41 -18.90
C GLN A 49 -13.63 -8.88 -18.27
N HIS A 50 -12.53 -9.65 -18.35
CA HIS A 50 -11.22 -9.19 -17.91
C HIS A 50 -10.85 -7.84 -18.54
N ARG A 51 -11.03 -7.68 -19.85
CA ARG A 51 -10.76 -6.40 -20.54
C ARG A 51 -11.70 -5.29 -20.12
N PHE A 52 -12.98 -5.59 -19.86
CA PHE A 52 -13.96 -4.61 -19.39
C PHE A 52 -13.58 -4.07 -17.99
N PHE A 53 -13.40 -4.97 -17.01
CA PHE A 53 -12.99 -4.58 -15.66
C PHE A 53 -11.58 -3.98 -15.61
N GLY A 54 -10.66 -4.43 -16.47
CA GLY A 54 -9.33 -3.84 -16.62
C GLY A 54 -9.38 -2.39 -17.13
N ARG A 55 -10.38 -2.01 -17.93
CA ARG A 55 -10.62 -0.61 -18.29
C ARG A 55 -11.20 0.20 -17.14
N ALA A 56 -12.15 -0.40 -16.41
CA ALA A 56 -12.75 0.22 -15.23
C ALA A 56 -11.74 0.43 -14.10
N SER A 57 -10.76 -0.46 -13.95
CA SER A 57 -9.71 -0.35 -12.92
C SER A 57 -8.93 0.96 -12.98
N ARG A 58 -8.83 1.61 -14.15
CA ARG A 58 -8.16 2.93 -14.29
C ARG A 58 -8.81 4.01 -13.44
N TYR A 59 -10.13 4.01 -13.36
CA TYR A 59 -10.87 4.96 -12.52
C TYR A 59 -10.68 4.67 -11.05
N VAL A 60 -10.73 3.38 -10.66
CA VAL A 60 -10.46 2.96 -9.28
C VAL A 60 -9.04 3.36 -8.87
N THR A 61 -8.04 3.12 -9.73
CA THR A 61 -6.64 3.51 -9.49
C THR A 61 -6.50 5.02 -9.33
N ALA A 62 -7.09 5.82 -10.23
CA ALA A 62 -7.01 7.28 -10.15
C ALA A 62 -7.63 7.82 -8.84
N LEU A 63 -8.80 7.29 -8.44
CA LEU A 63 -9.46 7.65 -7.18
C LEU A 63 -8.67 7.19 -5.97
N LEU A 64 -8.07 5.99 -6.02
CA LEU A 64 -7.22 5.47 -4.95
C LEU A 64 -5.98 6.34 -4.75
N ILE A 65 -5.30 6.75 -5.83
CA ILE A 65 -4.15 7.65 -5.79
C ILE A 65 -4.55 9.01 -5.22
N ALA A 66 -5.64 9.61 -5.71
CA ALA A 66 -6.12 10.89 -5.23
C ALA A 66 -6.50 10.85 -3.74
N SER A 67 -7.26 9.82 -3.31
CA SER A 67 -7.64 9.66 -1.91
C SER A 67 -6.43 9.38 -1.01
N SER A 68 -5.43 8.61 -1.46
CA SER A 68 -4.17 8.39 -0.73
C SER A 68 -3.47 9.71 -0.45
N PHE A 69 -3.32 10.57 -1.46
CA PHE A 69 -2.70 11.86 -1.30
C PHE A 69 -3.45 12.75 -0.29
N LEU A 70 -4.78 12.77 -0.35
CA LEU A 70 -5.61 13.52 0.60
C LEU A 70 -5.49 12.98 2.02
N VAL A 71 -5.44 11.65 2.20
CA VAL A 71 -5.21 11.02 3.52
C VAL A 71 -3.85 11.40 4.10
N VAL A 72 -2.79 11.45 3.27
CA VAL A 72 -1.47 11.90 3.73
C VAL A 72 -1.51 13.35 4.19
N ARG A 73 -2.15 14.23 3.43
CA ARG A 73 -2.30 15.65 3.80
C ARG A 73 -3.07 15.81 5.12
N ASP A 74 -4.18 15.10 5.26
CA ASP A 74 -4.98 15.13 6.49
C ASP A 74 -4.18 14.61 7.69
N MET A 75 -3.43 13.51 7.51
CA MET A 75 -2.59 12.94 8.56
C MET A 75 -1.45 13.89 8.99
N LEU A 76 -0.87 14.65 8.07
CA LEU A 76 0.16 15.64 8.37
C LEU A 76 -0.42 16.90 9.04
N GLY A 77 -1.71 17.18 8.86
CA GLY A 77 -2.38 18.35 9.37
C GLY A 77 -2.40 18.46 10.91
N PRO A 78 -2.79 19.65 11.44
CA PRO A 78 -2.76 19.93 12.88
C PRO A 78 -3.74 19.07 13.68
N GLN A 79 -4.79 18.55 13.05
CA GLN A 79 -5.83 17.71 13.68
C GLN A 79 -5.43 16.24 13.85
N SER A 80 -4.22 15.86 13.47
CA SER A 80 -3.78 14.47 13.55
C SER A 80 -3.59 14.02 15.00
N HIS A 81 -4.09 12.83 15.32
CA HIS A 81 -3.95 12.20 16.63
C HIS A 81 -2.57 11.58 16.88
N PHE A 82 -1.73 11.48 15.84
CA PHE A 82 -0.39 10.91 15.95
C PHE A 82 0.64 11.95 16.41
N GLY A 83 1.60 11.55 17.22
CA GLY A 83 2.77 12.36 17.54
C GLY A 83 3.59 12.68 16.27
N ARG A 84 4.35 13.80 16.30
CA ARG A 84 5.06 14.33 15.13
C ARG A 84 5.92 13.28 14.40
N ASP A 85 6.73 12.51 15.13
CA ASP A 85 7.62 11.52 14.53
C ASP A 85 6.85 10.40 13.85
N LEU A 86 5.78 9.91 14.47
CA LEU A 86 4.96 8.86 13.87
C LEU A 86 4.22 9.38 12.64
N ARG A 87 3.72 10.61 12.65
CA ARG A 87 3.12 11.25 11.46
C ARG A 87 4.10 11.28 10.29
N LEU A 88 5.31 11.75 10.54
CA LEU A 88 6.35 11.80 9.51
C LEU A 88 6.73 10.42 9.02
N THR A 89 6.87 9.44 9.91
CA THR A 89 7.14 8.04 9.52
C THR A 89 6.02 7.49 8.63
N LEU A 90 4.76 7.64 9.04
CA LEU A 90 3.62 7.14 8.26
C LEU A 90 3.49 7.88 6.92
N ALA A 91 3.65 9.21 6.91
CA ALA A 91 3.62 9.99 5.68
C ALA A 91 4.75 9.60 4.71
N TRP A 92 5.95 9.28 5.20
CA TRP A 92 7.03 8.74 4.40
C TRP A 92 6.62 7.44 3.70
N LEU A 93 6.07 6.51 4.48
CA LEU A 93 5.61 5.21 3.98
C LEU A 93 4.49 5.37 2.94
N ASP A 94 3.51 6.23 3.20
CA ASP A 94 2.37 6.45 2.32
C ASP A 94 2.76 7.17 1.03
N LEU A 95 3.63 8.18 1.09
CA LEU A 95 4.12 8.91 -0.09
C LEU A 95 4.96 7.99 -0.99
N TRP A 96 5.86 7.20 -0.40
CA TRP A 96 6.65 6.22 -1.14
C TRP A 96 5.75 5.17 -1.78
N SER A 97 4.78 4.65 -1.01
CA SER A 97 3.80 3.69 -1.50
C SER A 97 2.98 4.25 -2.65
N LEU A 98 2.59 5.52 -2.59
CA LEU A 98 1.85 6.20 -3.65
C LEU A 98 2.64 6.23 -4.97
N VAL A 99 3.93 6.60 -4.91
CA VAL A 99 4.82 6.64 -6.08
C VAL A 99 5.04 5.23 -6.62
N LEU A 100 5.37 4.27 -5.74
CA LEU A 100 5.63 2.89 -6.12
C LEU A 100 4.39 2.23 -6.73
N PHE A 101 3.21 2.36 -6.10
CA PHE A 101 1.94 1.84 -6.61
C PHE A 101 1.64 2.38 -8.01
N SER A 102 1.78 3.71 -8.18
CA SER A 102 1.54 4.36 -9.47
C SER A 102 2.50 3.85 -10.55
N GLY A 103 3.79 3.73 -10.23
CA GLY A 103 4.80 3.20 -11.14
C GLY A 103 4.55 1.75 -11.54
N LEU A 104 4.22 0.88 -10.56
CA LEU A 104 3.89 -0.52 -10.81
C LEU A 104 2.63 -0.67 -11.69
N TYR A 105 1.60 0.14 -11.43
CA TYR A 105 0.38 0.12 -12.24
C TYR A 105 0.64 0.59 -13.67
N ILE A 106 1.37 1.70 -13.85
CA ILE A 106 1.74 2.21 -15.18
C ILE A 106 2.57 1.15 -15.93
N ALA A 107 3.56 0.54 -15.28
CA ALA A 107 4.35 -0.53 -15.86
C ALA A 107 3.48 -1.73 -16.24
N ALA A 108 2.56 -2.15 -15.36
CA ALA A 108 1.61 -3.22 -15.66
C ALA A 108 0.80 -2.95 -16.95
N ILE A 109 0.32 -1.72 -17.11
CA ILE A 109 -0.44 -1.34 -18.32
C ILE A 109 0.46 -1.25 -19.55
N ALA A 110 1.69 -0.76 -19.41
CA ALA A 110 2.66 -0.71 -20.50
C ALA A 110 3.00 -2.12 -21.02
N TYR A 111 3.19 -3.07 -20.09
CA TYR A 111 3.52 -4.46 -20.40
C TYR A 111 2.29 -5.38 -20.58
N ARG A 112 1.08 -4.83 -20.78
CA ARG A 112 -0.16 -5.62 -20.89
C ARG A 112 -0.17 -6.67 -22.03
N ARG A 113 0.72 -6.54 -23.00
CA ARG A 113 0.88 -7.53 -24.08
C ARG A 113 1.75 -8.72 -23.69
N THR A 114 2.55 -8.59 -22.64
CA THR A 114 3.42 -9.64 -22.10
C THR A 114 2.79 -10.15 -20.81
N LEU A 115 1.91 -11.14 -20.92
CA LEU A 115 1.03 -11.61 -19.83
C LEU A 115 1.78 -11.88 -18.53
N SER A 116 2.92 -12.57 -18.57
CA SER A 116 3.72 -12.92 -17.39
C SER A 116 4.28 -11.71 -16.65
N VAL A 117 4.70 -10.66 -17.37
CA VAL A 117 5.23 -9.42 -16.79
C VAL A 117 4.07 -8.56 -16.26
N HIS A 118 3.01 -8.41 -17.06
CA HIS A 118 1.80 -7.71 -16.65
C HIS A 118 1.21 -8.24 -15.34
N ALA A 119 1.02 -9.56 -15.27
CA ALA A 119 0.44 -10.20 -14.09
C ALA A 119 1.30 -9.98 -12.84
N ARG A 120 2.64 -10.01 -12.95
CA ARG A 120 3.55 -9.78 -11.83
C ARG A 120 3.57 -8.33 -11.39
N PHE A 121 3.54 -7.35 -12.30
CA PHE A 121 3.39 -5.96 -11.91
C PHE A 121 2.06 -5.70 -11.21
N MET A 122 0.95 -6.28 -11.71
CA MET A 122 -0.35 -6.18 -11.01
C MET A 122 -0.30 -6.85 -9.63
N ALA A 123 0.28 -8.05 -9.51
CA ALA A 123 0.45 -8.73 -8.22
C ALA A 123 1.34 -7.92 -7.26
N SER A 124 2.38 -7.25 -7.76
CA SER A 124 3.25 -6.38 -6.97
C SER A 124 2.50 -5.25 -6.27
N THR A 125 1.41 -4.73 -6.87
CA THR A 125 0.60 -3.69 -6.23
C THR A 125 -0.09 -4.15 -4.95
N VAL A 126 -0.31 -5.46 -4.78
CA VAL A 126 -0.85 -6.05 -3.54
C VAL A 126 0.07 -5.75 -2.36
N PHE A 127 1.38 -5.93 -2.55
CA PHE A 127 2.39 -5.75 -1.51
C PHE A 127 2.57 -4.29 -1.10
N VAL A 128 2.14 -3.35 -1.94
CA VAL A 128 2.11 -1.92 -1.61
C VAL A 128 0.85 -1.54 -0.83
N VAL A 129 -0.29 -2.16 -1.13
CA VAL A 129 -1.59 -1.83 -0.51
C VAL A 129 -1.83 -2.61 0.80
N LEU A 130 -1.14 -3.73 1.00
CA LEU A 130 -1.33 -4.63 2.14
C LEU A 130 -0.77 -4.11 3.48
N PRO A 131 0.40 -3.44 3.55
CA PRO A 131 1.04 -3.05 4.81
C PRO A 131 0.16 -2.27 5.79
N PRO A 132 -0.65 -1.26 5.39
CA PRO A 132 -1.52 -0.55 6.33
C PRO A 132 -2.51 -1.44 7.07
N ALA A 133 -3.03 -2.49 6.42
CA ALA A 133 -3.93 -3.47 7.05
C ALA A 133 -3.18 -4.42 7.98
N LEU A 134 -2.03 -4.93 7.56
CA LEU A 134 -1.18 -5.81 8.38
C LEU A 134 -0.66 -5.09 9.62
N GLY A 135 -0.19 -3.86 9.48
CA GLY A 135 0.31 -3.06 10.60
C GLY A 135 -0.75 -2.83 11.67
N ARG A 136 -2.02 -2.62 11.27
CA ARG A 136 -3.13 -2.54 12.21
C ARG A 136 -3.40 -3.88 12.89
N ILE A 137 -3.44 -4.97 12.12
CA ILE A 137 -3.64 -6.32 12.68
C ILE A 137 -2.56 -6.62 13.72
N TYR A 138 -1.29 -6.37 13.41
CA TYR A 138 -0.18 -6.62 14.32
C TYR A 138 -0.22 -5.70 15.55
N GLY A 139 -0.40 -4.40 15.35
CA GLY A 139 -0.43 -3.42 16.44
C GLY A 139 -1.60 -3.57 17.41
N MET A 140 -2.72 -4.14 16.94
CA MET A 140 -3.91 -4.36 17.78
C MET A 140 -3.93 -5.73 18.47
N ASN A 141 -3.36 -6.76 17.83
CA ASN A 141 -3.48 -8.13 18.32
C ASN A 141 -2.20 -8.65 19.00
N ILE A 142 -1.08 -7.92 18.90
CA ILE A 142 0.19 -8.32 19.51
C ILE A 142 0.64 -7.22 20.50
N PRO A 143 0.21 -7.29 21.77
CA PRO A 143 0.51 -6.25 22.77
C PRO A 143 2.02 -6.00 22.95
N ALA A 144 2.86 -7.04 22.77
CA ALA A 144 4.31 -6.94 22.87
C ALA A 144 4.96 -5.97 21.88
N LEU A 145 4.25 -5.61 20.79
CA LEU A 145 4.74 -4.64 19.80
C LEU A 145 4.54 -3.18 20.25
N GLY A 146 3.79 -2.92 21.33
CA GLY A 146 3.59 -1.55 21.81
C GLY A 146 2.80 -0.66 20.84
N GLY A 147 1.89 -1.24 20.04
CA GLY A 147 1.01 -0.52 19.13
C GLY A 147 1.55 -0.37 17.71
N LEU A 148 1.01 0.61 16.96
CA LEU A 148 1.25 0.75 15.52
C LEU A 148 2.73 0.97 15.16
N LYS A 149 3.45 1.81 15.93
CA LYS A 149 4.86 2.11 15.65
C LYS A 149 5.73 0.84 15.69
N GLY A 150 5.56 0.03 16.72
CA GLY A 150 6.30 -1.24 16.85
C GLY A 150 5.82 -2.34 15.90
N ALA A 151 4.62 -2.20 15.33
CA ALA A 151 4.10 -3.12 14.32
C ALA A 151 4.68 -2.88 12.91
N LEU A 152 5.27 -1.71 12.64
CA LEU A 152 5.81 -1.40 11.31
C LEU A 152 6.92 -2.37 10.87
N PRO A 153 7.98 -2.63 11.65
CA PRO A 153 9.04 -3.53 11.22
C PRO A 153 8.54 -4.95 10.86
N PRO A 154 7.80 -5.67 11.72
CA PRO A 154 7.32 -7.00 11.37
C PRO A 154 6.34 -7.00 10.21
N THR A 155 5.59 -5.90 9.98
CA THR A 155 4.72 -5.74 8.81
C THR A 155 5.54 -5.79 7.52
N TYR A 156 6.59 -4.96 7.42
CA TYR A 156 7.41 -4.93 6.21
C TYR A 156 8.26 -6.19 6.06
N LEU A 157 8.77 -6.77 7.16
CA LEU A 157 9.45 -8.07 7.11
C LEU A 157 8.55 -9.18 6.55
N THR A 158 7.26 -9.20 6.91
CA THR A 158 6.30 -10.16 6.36
C THR A 158 6.11 -9.96 4.86
N VAL A 159 5.96 -8.73 4.41
CA VAL A 159 5.80 -8.39 3.00
C VAL A 159 7.06 -8.76 2.19
N GLU A 160 8.23 -8.42 2.70
CA GLU A 160 9.53 -8.76 2.10
C GLU A 160 9.74 -10.28 2.04
N PHE A 161 9.38 -11.01 3.09
CA PHE A 161 9.45 -12.46 3.08
C PHE A 161 8.56 -13.07 1.98
N CYS A 162 7.32 -12.57 1.83
CA CYS A 162 6.43 -13.04 0.76
C CYS A 162 6.99 -12.73 -0.64
N LEU A 163 7.54 -11.52 -0.84
CA LEU A 163 8.18 -11.14 -2.11
C LEU A 163 9.42 -12.01 -2.39
N ALA A 164 10.28 -12.23 -1.39
CA ALA A 164 11.43 -13.11 -1.51
C ALA A 164 11.02 -14.54 -1.91
N ALA A 165 9.97 -15.07 -1.29
CA ALA A 165 9.42 -16.38 -1.64
C ALA A 165 8.96 -16.46 -3.11
N LEU A 166 8.30 -15.40 -3.62
CA LEU A 166 7.89 -15.33 -5.02
C LEU A 166 9.09 -15.20 -5.99
N ILE A 167 10.13 -14.47 -5.62
CA ILE A 167 11.37 -14.36 -6.39
C ILE A 167 12.07 -15.73 -6.46
N VAL A 168 12.19 -16.42 -5.33
CA VAL A 168 12.76 -17.76 -5.26
C VAL A 168 11.92 -18.74 -6.08
N TRP A 169 10.61 -18.67 -5.98
CA TRP A 169 9.70 -19.50 -6.79
C TRP A 169 9.92 -19.30 -8.29
N ASP A 170 9.99 -18.05 -8.75
CA ASP A 170 10.27 -17.76 -10.17
C ASP A 170 11.65 -18.30 -10.58
N ALA A 171 12.69 -18.14 -9.75
CA ALA A 171 14.04 -18.63 -10.02
C ALA A 171 14.10 -20.17 -10.12
N MET A 172 13.42 -20.90 -9.21
CA MET A 172 13.32 -22.35 -9.23
C MET A 172 12.67 -22.87 -10.51
N HIS A 173 11.76 -22.10 -11.10
CA HIS A 173 11.12 -22.42 -12.40
C HIS A 173 11.89 -21.83 -13.59
N ARG A 174 13.13 -21.38 -13.38
CA ARG A 174 13.99 -20.75 -14.42
C ARG A 174 13.34 -19.53 -15.08
N ARG A 175 12.55 -18.77 -14.31
CA ARG A 175 11.85 -17.55 -14.78
C ARG A 175 12.46 -16.35 -14.06
N PHE A 176 13.03 -15.44 -14.81
CA PHE A 176 13.64 -14.23 -14.27
C PHE A 176 12.85 -13.01 -14.74
N PHE A 177 11.98 -12.53 -13.88
CA PHE A 177 11.16 -11.36 -14.15
C PHE A 177 11.48 -10.21 -13.17
N ALA A 178 11.57 -9.01 -13.69
CA ALA A 178 11.93 -7.82 -12.93
C ALA A 178 10.89 -7.33 -11.89
N PRO A 179 9.56 -7.53 -12.04
CA PRO A 179 8.57 -6.87 -11.18
C PRO A 179 8.72 -7.16 -9.68
N PHE A 180 8.86 -8.43 -9.27
CA PHE A 180 9.01 -8.77 -7.85
C PHE A 180 10.34 -8.27 -7.24
N PRO A 181 11.51 -8.46 -7.91
CA PRO A 181 12.77 -7.85 -7.44
C PRO A 181 12.72 -6.33 -7.32
N ILE A 182 12.13 -5.62 -8.30
CA ILE A 182 11.96 -4.16 -8.23
C ILE A 182 11.12 -3.78 -7.01
N THR A 183 10.00 -4.48 -6.77
CA THR A 183 9.12 -4.19 -5.64
C THR A 183 9.80 -4.49 -4.30
N PHE A 184 10.51 -5.62 -4.21
CA PHE A 184 11.31 -6.00 -3.05
C PHE A 184 12.36 -4.92 -2.71
N CYS A 185 13.19 -4.52 -3.67
CA CYS A 185 14.19 -3.49 -3.43
C CYS A 185 13.57 -2.14 -3.04
N ALA A 186 12.45 -1.75 -3.68
CA ALA A 186 11.79 -0.48 -3.40
C ALA A 186 11.14 -0.45 -2.02
N LEU A 187 10.42 -1.50 -1.62
CA LEU A 187 9.82 -1.60 -0.28
C LEU A 187 10.88 -1.77 0.79
N GLY A 188 11.94 -2.55 0.54
CA GLY A 188 13.08 -2.69 1.44
C GLY A 188 13.80 -1.36 1.70
N ALA A 189 14.08 -0.57 0.66
CA ALA A 189 14.66 0.76 0.80
C ALA A 189 13.76 1.70 1.62
N MET A 190 12.44 1.66 1.38
CA MET A 190 11.46 2.41 2.15
C MET A 190 11.45 1.98 3.63
N ALA A 191 11.44 0.68 3.90
CA ALA A 191 11.41 0.14 5.26
C ALA A 191 12.70 0.46 6.04
N LEU A 192 13.86 0.39 5.39
CA LEU A 192 15.15 0.73 6.01
C LEU A 192 15.26 2.21 6.38
N THR A 193 14.59 3.08 5.64
CA THR A 193 14.66 4.54 5.84
C THR A 193 13.51 5.11 6.65
N MET A 194 12.48 4.33 6.99
CA MET A 194 11.23 4.84 7.59
C MET A 194 11.41 5.58 8.92
N PHE A 195 12.39 5.18 9.75
CA PHE A 195 12.67 5.85 11.03
C PHE A 195 13.76 6.92 10.93
N ALA A 196 14.53 6.93 9.85
CA ALA A 196 15.53 7.95 9.57
C ALA A 196 14.93 9.18 8.85
N ALA A 197 13.98 8.94 7.93
CA ALA A 197 13.37 9.98 7.12
C ALA A 197 12.75 11.15 7.92
N PRO A 198 12.09 10.95 9.08
CA PRO A 198 11.60 12.04 9.93
C PRO A 198 12.66 13.05 10.38
N HIS A 199 13.94 12.67 10.34
CA HIS A 199 15.07 13.50 10.72
C HIS A 199 15.76 14.18 9.52
N TRP A 200 15.33 13.94 8.30
CA TRP A 200 15.89 14.58 7.11
C TRP A 200 15.30 15.96 6.87
N PRO A 201 16.10 17.03 6.89
CA PRO A 201 15.59 18.40 6.76
C PRO A 201 14.78 18.63 5.48
N ILE A 202 15.24 18.05 4.36
CA ILE A 202 14.55 18.14 3.06
C ILE A 202 13.16 17.49 3.12
N TYR A 203 13.05 16.29 3.73
CA TYR A 203 11.77 15.63 3.87
C TYR A 203 10.83 16.38 4.82
N VAL A 204 11.33 16.89 5.94
CA VAL A 204 10.54 17.69 6.89
C VAL A 204 10.03 18.96 6.22
N ALA A 205 10.87 19.67 5.47
CA ALA A 205 10.45 20.85 4.70
C ALA A 205 9.36 20.51 3.67
N PHE A 206 9.49 19.40 2.98
CA PHE A 206 8.45 18.91 2.06
C PHE A 206 7.15 18.56 2.79
N ALA A 207 7.22 17.90 3.95
CA ALA A 207 6.05 17.59 4.76
C ALA A 207 5.35 18.86 5.27
N GLN A 208 6.09 19.93 5.56
CA GLN A 208 5.53 21.25 5.93
C GLN A 208 4.76 21.87 4.76
N LEU A 209 5.23 21.74 3.52
CA LEU A 209 4.48 22.18 2.34
C LEU A 209 3.17 21.40 2.16
N LEU A 210 3.11 20.16 2.64
CA LEU A 210 1.89 19.33 2.61
C LEU A 210 0.93 19.59 3.78
N GLY A 211 1.34 20.36 4.80
CA GLY A 211 0.46 20.72 5.91
C GLY A 211 0.98 20.38 7.31
N LEU A 212 2.21 19.87 7.46
CA LEU A 212 2.82 19.64 8.78
C LEU A 212 3.06 20.99 9.47
N PRO A 213 2.56 21.21 10.71
CA PRO A 213 2.86 22.42 11.47
C PRO A 213 4.36 22.60 11.71
N PRO A 214 4.85 23.83 11.76
CA PRO A 214 6.23 24.11 12.18
C PRO A 214 6.48 23.53 13.59
N ALA A 215 7.74 23.32 13.91
CA ALA A 215 8.15 22.80 15.22
C ALA A 215 7.98 23.84 16.32
#